data_676244119f250de5a49af23b5017d5eb
#
_entry.id   676244119f250de5a49af23b5017d5eb
#
_cell.length_a   1.000
_cell.length_b   1.000
_cell.length_c   1.000
_cell.angle_alpha   90.00
_cell.angle_beta   90.00
_cell.angle_gamma   90.00
#
_symmetry.space_group_name_H-M   'P 1'
#
loop_
_entity.id
_entity.type
_entity.pdbx_description
1 polymer ?
#
loop_
_entity_poly.entity_id
_entity_poly.type
_entity_poly.pdbx_seq_one_letter_code
_entity_poly.pdbx_strand_id
1 'polypeptide(L)'
;MQSNELIGIRDAALIPPSIPGAAYCNDGQHTTPFLCSAVRDVNRLVRNIGTAARFHACKRPDLLFSEPLTQHATQSDLSIPSNQSWHNVPFALADDGVLVYTAILDVSQQNIAIIGAYGSGKTNLLLHCARWLYDTGCANIRFTRKTEHGMVTDDGKPLPSHKRTIWIVDDADEALNPFSSAPEANELREALVNPNITVIAAVEKPISALLDRCPTRVAFPCGERSNDLMLGIPGAILDGFAADDYTLPGRGVLMQ
;
A
#
# COMPACT_ATOMS: atom_id res chain seq x y z
N MET A 1 -15.89 8.82 32.13
CA MET A 1 -14.95 9.63 31.34
C MET A 1 -14.63 8.98 29.98
N GLN A 2 -14.28 7.71 29.92
CA GLN A 2 -13.90 7.04 28.65
C GLN A 2 -14.96 7.05 27.52
N SER A 3 -16.24 6.95 27.83
CA SER A 3 -17.30 6.93 26.80
C SER A 3 -17.45 8.27 26.06
N ASN A 4 -17.13 9.39 26.70
CA ASN A 4 -17.18 10.71 26.06
C ASN A 4 -16.02 10.93 25.08
N GLU A 5 -14.88 10.27 25.32
CA GLU A 5 -13.69 10.33 24.46
C GLU A 5 -13.87 9.44 23.23
N LEU A 6 -14.57 8.31 23.36
CA LEU A 6 -14.75 7.34 22.26
C LEU A 6 -15.93 7.66 21.35
N ILE A 7 -17.04 8.17 21.91
CA ILE A 7 -18.30 8.33 21.17
C ILE A 7 -18.72 9.81 21.06
N GLY A 8 -18.06 10.70 21.80
CA GLY A 8 -18.35 12.14 21.80
C GLY A 8 -19.60 12.55 22.59
N ILE A 9 -20.25 11.61 23.31
CA ILE A 9 -21.45 11.89 24.11
C ILE A 9 -21.31 11.39 25.55
N ARG A 10 -21.85 12.22 26.48
CA ARG A 10 -21.87 11.87 27.89
C ARG A 10 -22.94 10.86 28.28
N ASP A 11 -23.99 10.79 27.49
CA ASP A 11 -25.20 9.97 27.75
C ASP A 11 -24.92 8.47 27.71
N ALA A 12 -23.88 8.04 26.98
CA ALA A 12 -23.44 6.65 26.98
C ALA A 12 -23.03 6.14 28.37
N ALA A 13 -22.55 7.03 29.23
CA ALA A 13 -22.21 6.71 30.62
C ALA A 13 -23.43 6.54 31.52
N LEU A 14 -24.60 6.96 31.08
CA LEU A 14 -25.87 6.88 31.81
C LEU A 14 -26.66 5.59 31.48
N ILE A 15 -26.15 4.74 30.58
CA ILE A 15 -26.80 3.46 30.28
C ILE A 15 -26.79 2.59 31.56
N PRO A 16 -27.97 2.20 32.08
CA PRO A 16 -28.01 1.40 33.28
C PRO A 16 -27.41 0.01 33.02
N PRO A 17 -26.57 -0.51 33.92
CA PRO A 17 -26.03 -1.88 33.82
C PRO A 17 -27.12 -2.97 33.84
N SER A 18 -28.32 -2.60 34.30
CA SER A 18 -29.48 -3.48 34.34
C SER A 18 -30.18 -3.70 32.99
N ILE A 19 -29.77 -2.94 31.95
CA ILE A 19 -30.34 -3.07 30.62
C ILE A 19 -29.25 -3.61 29.67
N PRO A 20 -29.03 -4.93 29.62
CA PRO A 20 -28.04 -5.53 28.73
C PRO A 20 -28.42 -5.26 27.26
N GLY A 21 -27.46 -4.85 26.45
CA GLY A 21 -27.66 -4.59 25.04
C GLY A 21 -28.05 -3.15 24.69
N ALA A 22 -28.29 -2.27 25.70
CA ALA A 22 -28.45 -0.86 25.42
C ALA A 22 -27.11 -0.24 25.01
N ALA A 23 -27.09 0.49 23.91
CA ALA A 23 -25.89 1.11 23.36
C ALA A 23 -26.23 2.35 22.53
N TYR A 24 -25.21 3.09 22.13
CA TYR A 24 -25.30 4.18 21.19
C TYR A 24 -24.44 3.88 19.95
N CYS A 25 -24.98 4.14 18.78
CA CYS A 25 -24.23 4.13 17.52
C CYS A 25 -23.96 5.59 17.10
N ASN A 26 -22.72 5.89 16.77
CA ASN A 26 -22.30 7.18 16.21
C ASN A 26 -21.79 6.92 14.78
N ASP A 27 -22.43 7.54 13.79
CA ASP A 27 -22.06 7.45 12.36
C ASP A 27 -21.17 8.63 11.90
N GLY A 28 -20.71 9.45 12.85
CA GLY A 28 -19.90 10.64 12.61
C GLY A 28 -20.75 11.92 12.42
N GLN A 29 -22.05 11.81 12.14
CA GLN A 29 -22.97 12.94 12.03
C GLN A 29 -24.07 12.90 13.08
N HIS A 30 -24.55 11.71 13.41
CA HIS A 30 -25.66 11.50 14.34
C HIS A 30 -25.32 10.41 15.34
N THR A 31 -25.84 10.57 16.53
CA THR A 31 -25.76 9.57 17.59
C THR A 31 -27.14 9.03 17.89
N THR A 32 -27.35 7.75 17.69
CA THR A 32 -28.63 7.08 17.83
C THR A 32 -28.58 6.03 18.95
N PRO A 33 -29.48 6.09 19.96
CA PRO A 33 -29.61 5.02 20.92
C PRO A 33 -30.25 3.80 20.27
N PHE A 34 -29.80 2.60 20.66
CA PHE A 34 -30.42 1.34 20.23
C PHE A 34 -30.35 0.28 21.32
N LEU A 35 -31.17 -0.73 21.16
CA LEU A 35 -31.21 -1.87 22.07
C LEU A 35 -30.98 -3.15 21.27
N CYS A 36 -29.85 -3.83 21.52
CA CYS A 36 -29.57 -5.12 20.94
C CYS A 36 -30.44 -6.20 21.58
N SER A 37 -30.98 -7.10 20.78
CA SER A 37 -31.67 -8.29 21.29
C SER A 37 -30.67 -9.23 21.96
N ALA A 38 -30.96 -9.68 23.19
CA ALA A 38 -30.18 -10.70 23.83
C ALA A 38 -30.44 -12.07 23.20
N VAL A 39 -29.39 -12.67 22.67
CA VAL A 39 -29.46 -14.04 22.12
C VAL A 39 -28.96 -15.02 23.16
N ARG A 40 -29.88 -15.90 23.66
CA ARG A 40 -29.54 -16.90 24.65
C ARG A 40 -28.68 -18.05 24.10
N ASP A 41 -28.87 -18.41 22.83
CA ASP A 41 -28.14 -19.47 22.14
C ASP A 41 -27.76 -18.98 20.73
N VAL A 42 -26.54 -18.43 20.64
CA VAL A 42 -25.98 -17.89 19.39
C VAL A 42 -25.87 -19.00 18.33
N ASN A 43 -25.43 -20.20 18.72
CA ASN A 43 -25.24 -21.31 17.79
C ASN A 43 -26.57 -21.77 17.16
N ARG A 44 -27.63 -21.76 17.94
CA ARG A 44 -28.97 -22.08 17.46
C ARG A 44 -29.49 -20.99 16.52
N LEU A 45 -29.28 -19.70 16.86
CA LEU A 45 -29.66 -18.58 16.02
C LEU A 45 -28.95 -18.64 14.67
N VAL A 46 -27.63 -18.80 14.66
CA VAL A 46 -26.83 -18.91 13.44
C VAL A 46 -27.29 -20.06 12.56
N ARG A 47 -27.54 -21.22 13.14
CA ARG A 47 -28.09 -22.37 12.39
C ARG A 47 -29.46 -22.07 11.77
N ASN A 48 -30.34 -21.42 12.54
CA ASN A 48 -31.68 -21.08 12.07
C ASN A 48 -31.61 -20.05 10.93
N ILE A 49 -30.75 -19.01 11.03
CA ILE A 49 -30.53 -18.03 9.97
C ILE A 49 -29.98 -18.73 8.73
N GLY A 50 -28.98 -19.60 8.87
CA GLY A 50 -28.41 -20.34 7.75
C GLY A 50 -29.41 -21.31 7.09
N THR A 51 -30.35 -21.88 7.85
CA THR A 51 -31.41 -22.70 7.29
C THR A 51 -32.46 -21.87 6.56
N ALA A 52 -32.89 -20.75 7.14
CA ALA A 52 -33.82 -19.83 6.50
C ALA A 52 -33.23 -19.24 5.20
N ALA A 53 -31.97 -18.83 5.22
CA ALA A 53 -31.28 -18.29 4.03
C ALA A 53 -31.23 -19.32 2.88
N ARG A 54 -30.96 -20.60 3.19
CA ARG A 54 -31.01 -21.69 2.20
C ARG A 54 -32.42 -21.92 1.67
N PHE A 55 -33.41 -21.92 2.57
CA PHE A 55 -34.81 -22.14 2.19
C PHE A 55 -35.34 -21.04 1.28
N HIS A 56 -34.95 -19.80 1.53
CA HIS A 56 -35.35 -18.64 0.72
C HIS A 56 -34.41 -18.37 -0.47
N ALA A 57 -33.47 -19.27 -0.77
CA ALA A 57 -32.46 -19.12 -1.83
C ALA A 57 -31.76 -17.73 -1.78
N CYS A 58 -31.54 -17.22 -0.58
CA CYS A 58 -30.83 -15.96 -0.41
C CYS A 58 -29.41 -16.09 -0.98
N LYS A 59 -29.00 -15.15 -1.82
CA LYS A 59 -27.58 -15.05 -2.21
C LYS A 59 -26.76 -14.86 -0.94
N ARG A 60 -25.62 -15.54 -0.87
CA ARG A 60 -24.63 -15.22 0.16
C ARG A 60 -24.31 -13.74 0.04
N PRO A 61 -24.35 -12.95 1.12
CA PRO A 61 -23.79 -11.62 1.08
C PRO A 61 -22.30 -11.73 0.71
N ASP A 62 -21.80 -10.77 -0.03
CA ASP A 62 -20.37 -10.61 -0.19
C ASP A 62 -19.74 -10.54 1.21
N LEU A 63 -18.55 -11.10 1.36
CA LEU A 63 -17.85 -11.02 2.63
C LEU A 63 -17.74 -9.55 3.04
N LEU A 64 -18.21 -9.22 4.25
CA LEU A 64 -18.07 -7.87 4.80
C LEU A 64 -16.61 -7.51 5.05
N PHE A 65 -15.78 -8.52 5.26
CA PHE A 65 -14.33 -8.42 5.46
C PHE A 65 -13.66 -9.45 4.57
N SER A 66 -12.58 -9.05 3.95
CA SER A 66 -11.72 -9.99 3.23
C SER A 66 -10.98 -10.92 4.18
N GLU A 67 -10.52 -12.04 3.67
CA GLU A 67 -9.56 -12.86 4.39
C GLU A 67 -8.26 -12.05 4.59
N PRO A 68 -7.51 -12.28 5.67
CA PRO A 68 -6.22 -11.62 5.88
C PRO A 68 -5.29 -11.83 4.70
N LEU A 69 -4.37 -10.88 4.47
CA LEU A 69 -3.36 -11.00 3.42
C LEU A 69 -2.59 -12.31 3.56
N THR A 70 -2.42 -13.00 2.44
CA THR A 70 -1.60 -14.21 2.38
C THR A 70 -0.14 -13.89 2.66
N GLN A 71 0.60 -14.84 3.25
CA GLN A 71 2.04 -14.66 3.47
C GLN A 71 2.83 -14.58 2.16
N HIS A 72 2.32 -15.22 1.11
CA HIS A 72 2.92 -15.23 -0.22
C HIS A 72 1.85 -14.90 -1.24
N ALA A 73 2.01 -13.78 -1.94
CA ALA A 73 1.18 -13.40 -3.08
C ALA A 73 1.95 -13.62 -4.37
N THR A 74 1.26 -14.14 -5.38
CA THR A 74 1.79 -14.34 -6.73
C THR A 74 1.09 -13.40 -7.71
N GLN A 75 1.65 -13.26 -8.90
CA GLN A 75 1.03 -12.43 -9.94
C GLN A 75 -0.38 -12.91 -10.32
N SER A 76 -0.68 -14.20 -10.16
CA SER A 76 -2.02 -14.75 -10.43
C SER A 76 -3.07 -14.34 -9.40
N ASP A 77 -2.65 -13.91 -8.22
CA ASP A 77 -3.55 -13.45 -7.16
C ASP A 77 -4.00 -12.00 -7.37
N LEU A 78 -3.32 -11.26 -8.27
CA LEU A 78 -3.66 -9.89 -8.61
C LEU A 78 -4.85 -9.87 -9.58
N SER A 79 -5.94 -9.25 -9.16
CA SER A 79 -7.09 -8.98 -10.02
C SER A 79 -6.78 -7.80 -10.93
N ILE A 80 -6.53 -8.08 -12.21
CA ILE A 80 -6.19 -7.06 -13.19
C ILE A 80 -7.45 -6.74 -14.00
N PRO A 81 -8.02 -5.51 -13.92
CA PRO A 81 -9.14 -5.12 -14.76
C PRO A 81 -8.79 -5.17 -16.24
N SER A 82 -9.67 -5.72 -17.07
CA SER A 82 -9.46 -5.85 -18.52
C SER A 82 -9.27 -4.52 -19.27
N ASN A 83 -9.68 -3.40 -18.67
CA ASN A 83 -9.57 -2.04 -19.22
C ASN A 83 -8.47 -1.22 -18.58
N GLN A 84 -7.47 -1.87 -17.98
CA GLN A 84 -6.42 -1.16 -17.27
C GLN A 84 -5.53 -0.37 -18.22
N SER A 85 -5.28 0.90 -17.89
CA SER A 85 -4.33 1.74 -18.62
C SER A 85 -2.90 1.24 -18.37
N TRP A 86 -2.04 1.37 -19.38
CA TRP A 86 -0.64 0.93 -19.31
C TRP A 86 0.15 1.50 -18.13
N HIS A 87 -0.19 2.71 -17.70
CA HIS A 87 0.48 3.42 -16.61
C HIS A 87 0.10 2.91 -15.21
N ASN A 88 -0.91 2.05 -15.13
CA ASN A 88 -1.35 1.46 -13.87
C ASN A 88 -0.68 0.11 -13.68
N VAL A 89 0.37 0.06 -12.86
CA VAL A 89 1.13 -1.16 -12.58
C VAL A 89 0.52 -1.86 -11.36
N PRO A 90 -0.16 -3.00 -11.53
CA PRO A 90 -0.62 -3.81 -10.41
C PRO A 90 0.58 -4.50 -9.78
N PHE A 91 0.82 -4.30 -8.48
CA PHE A 91 2.08 -4.76 -7.89
C PHE A 91 1.94 -5.55 -6.60
N ALA A 92 0.83 -5.44 -5.89
CA ALA A 92 0.64 -6.09 -4.59
C ALA A 92 -0.84 -6.34 -4.30
N LEU A 93 -1.11 -7.17 -3.31
CA LEU A 93 -2.37 -7.19 -2.59
C LEU A 93 -2.27 -6.21 -1.42
N ALA A 94 -3.23 -5.34 -1.29
CA ALA A 94 -3.36 -4.40 -0.18
C ALA A 94 -4.61 -4.70 0.63
N ASP A 95 -4.53 -4.42 1.92
CA ASP A 95 -5.63 -4.51 2.86
C ASP A 95 -5.83 -3.13 3.51
N ASP A 96 -7.02 -2.57 3.40
CA ASP A 96 -7.40 -1.30 4.03
C ASP A 96 -8.10 -1.49 5.40
N GLY A 97 -8.09 -2.73 5.89
CA GLY A 97 -8.77 -3.13 7.14
C GLY A 97 -10.20 -3.61 6.93
N VAL A 98 -10.73 -3.52 5.70
CA VAL A 98 -12.07 -3.99 5.33
C VAL A 98 -11.99 -4.97 4.16
N LEU A 99 -11.29 -4.59 3.10
CA LEU A 99 -11.20 -5.34 1.85
C LEU A 99 -9.74 -5.55 1.43
N VAL A 100 -9.46 -6.73 0.89
CA VAL A 100 -8.23 -6.98 0.16
C VAL A 100 -8.45 -6.68 -1.33
N TYR A 101 -7.59 -5.86 -1.88
CA TYR A 101 -7.66 -5.42 -3.28
C TYR A 101 -6.28 -5.39 -3.92
N THR A 102 -6.24 -5.31 -5.24
CA THR A 102 -4.97 -5.15 -5.97
C THR A 102 -4.50 -3.70 -5.87
N ALA A 103 -3.36 -3.48 -5.24
CA ALA A 103 -2.69 -2.19 -5.21
C ALA A 103 -2.04 -1.86 -6.55
N ILE A 104 -2.17 -0.61 -6.96
CA ILE A 104 -1.73 -0.11 -8.26
C ILE A 104 -0.79 1.07 -8.07
N LEU A 105 0.32 1.07 -8.80
CA LEU A 105 1.19 2.25 -8.95
C LEU A 105 0.84 2.97 -10.25
N ASP A 106 0.42 4.22 -10.16
CA ASP A 106 0.25 5.09 -11.33
C ASP A 106 1.57 5.76 -11.69
N VAL A 107 2.15 5.32 -12.81
CA VAL A 107 3.42 5.85 -13.31
C VAL A 107 3.23 6.94 -14.37
N SER A 108 2.02 7.45 -14.56
CA SER A 108 1.72 8.40 -15.64
C SER A 108 2.26 9.81 -15.40
N GLN A 109 2.28 10.27 -14.17
CA GLN A 109 2.55 11.67 -13.85
C GLN A 109 3.45 11.92 -12.63
N GLN A 110 3.63 10.92 -11.77
CA GLN A 110 4.25 11.11 -10.47
C GLN A 110 5.46 10.20 -10.29
N ASN A 111 6.53 10.77 -9.72
CA ASN A 111 7.66 9.96 -9.29
C ASN A 111 7.26 9.10 -8.08
N ILE A 112 7.93 7.96 -7.95
CA ILE A 112 7.63 6.95 -6.93
C ILE A 112 8.90 6.65 -6.16
N ALA A 113 8.83 6.72 -4.84
CA ALA A 113 9.91 6.28 -3.96
C ALA A 113 9.60 4.90 -3.37
N ILE A 114 10.58 4.01 -3.41
CA ILE A 114 10.53 2.69 -2.79
C ILE A 114 11.60 2.66 -1.70
N ILE A 115 11.19 2.52 -0.44
CA ILE A 115 12.08 2.72 0.70
C ILE A 115 12.06 1.49 1.59
N GLY A 116 13.23 1.01 2.01
CA GLY A 116 13.32 -0.11 2.93
C GLY A 116 14.73 -0.65 3.06
N ALA A 117 14.98 -1.42 4.10
CA ALA A 117 16.24 -2.03 4.37
C ALA A 117 16.69 -3.03 3.28
N TYR A 118 17.92 -3.45 3.31
CA TYR A 118 18.43 -4.52 2.45
C TYR A 118 17.60 -5.80 2.64
N GLY A 119 17.25 -6.47 1.53
CA GLY A 119 16.48 -7.72 1.56
C GLY A 119 14.96 -7.52 1.71
N SER A 120 14.44 -6.30 1.85
CA SER A 120 13.00 -6.03 2.01
C SER A 120 12.13 -6.31 0.78
N GLY A 121 12.74 -6.51 -0.40
CA GLY A 121 12.02 -6.81 -1.65
C GLY A 121 11.98 -5.66 -2.65
N LYS A 122 12.67 -4.54 -2.41
CA LYS A 122 12.71 -3.37 -3.31
C LYS A 122 13.03 -3.73 -4.76
N THR A 123 14.15 -4.44 -4.96
CA THR A 123 14.60 -4.88 -6.29
C THR A 123 13.57 -5.75 -7.00
N ASN A 124 12.89 -6.66 -6.28
CA ASN A 124 11.83 -7.49 -6.85
C ASN A 124 10.65 -6.63 -7.32
N LEU A 125 10.26 -5.62 -6.55
CA LEU A 125 9.22 -4.68 -6.94
C LEU A 125 9.62 -3.87 -8.18
N LEU A 126 10.86 -3.36 -8.23
CA LEU A 126 11.37 -2.64 -9.41
C LEU A 126 11.39 -3.51 -10.66
N LEU A 127 11.84 -4.76 -10.55
CA LEU A 127 11.86 -5.72 -11.66
C LEU A 127 10.44 -6.07 -12.12
N HIS A 128 9.49 -6.20 -11.20
CA HIS A 128 8.09 -6.40 -11.54
C HIS A 128 7.52 -5.20 -12.32
N CYS A 129 7.78 -3.98 -11.86
CA CYS A 129 7.39 -2.77 -12.58
C CYS A 129 8.01 -2.70 -13.98
N ALA A 130 9.31 -2.97 -14.09
CA ALA A 130 10.01 -2.97 -15.36
C ALA A 130 9.41 -3.98 -16.34
N ARG A 131 9.17 -5.21 -15.89
CA ARG A 131 8.59 -6.27 -16.70
C ARG A 131 7.17 -5.91 -17.15
N TRP A 132 6.32 -5.46 -16.25
CA TRP A 132 4.96 -5.03 -16.58
C TRP A 132 4.94 -3.96 -17.67
N LEU A 133 5.75 -2.92 -17.48
CA LEU A 133 5.85 -1.81 -18.44
C LEU A 133 6.44 -2.25 -19.78
N TYR A 134 7.37 -3.20 -19.77
CA TYR A 134 7.94 -3.79 -20.99
C TYR A 134 6.88 -4.61 -21.75
N ASP A 135 6.16 -5.48 -21.06
CA ASP A 135 5.14 -6.35 -21.64
C ASP A 135 3.96 -5.55 -22.20
N THR A 136 3.60 -4.44 -21.58
CA THR A 136 2.56 -3.51 -22.08
C THR A 136 3.03 -2.66 -23.27
N GLY A 137 4.33 -2.57 -23.51
CA GLY A 137 4.94 -1.87 -24.64
C GLY A 137 4.62 -0.38 -24.72
N CYS A 138 4.34 0.27 -23.59
CA CYS A 138 3.71 1.59 -23.57
C CYS A 138 4.61 2.74 -23.10
N ALA A 139 5.84 2.48 -22.69
CA ALA A 139 6.79 3.50 -22.24
C ALA A 139 8.21 3.18 -22.70
N ASN A 140 9.04 4.22 -22.80
CA ASN A 140 10.47 4.02 -22.85
C ASN A 140 10.95 3.69 -21.44
N ILE A 141 11.60 2.56 -21.28
CA ILE A 141 12.07 2.09 -19.97
C ILE A 141 13.58 2.24 -19.95
N ARG A 142 14.07 2.90 -18.91
CA ARG A 142 15.47 2.98 -18.56
C ARG A 142 15.63 2.34 -17.20
N PHE A 143 16.51 1.35 -17.08
CA PHE A 143 16.75 0.67 -15.82
C PHE A 143 18.21 0.86 -15.39
N THR A 144 18.43 1.46 -14.24
CA THR A 144 19.75 1.67 -13.65
C THR A 144 19.88 0.88 -12.37
N ARG A 145 20.95 0.12 -12.24
CA ARG A 145 21.28 -0.65 -11.04
C ARG A 145 22.73 -0.48 -10.66
N LYS A 146 23.04 -0.57 -9.38
CA LYS A 146 24.40 -0.63 -8.88
C LYS A 146 24.99 -2.02 -9.11
N THR A 147 26.21 -2.06 -9.58
CA THR A 147 27.03 -3.29 -9.71
C THR A 147 28.34 -3.11 -8.96
N GLU A 148 29.15 -4.15 -8.86
CA GLU A 148 30.51 -4.07 -8.30
C GLU A 148 31.42 -3.07 -9.05
N HIS A 149 31.08 -2.73 -10.29
CA HIS A 149 31.82 -1.81 -11.15
C HIS A 149 31.18 -0.42 -11.28
N GLY A 150 30.17 -0.11 -10.46
CA GLY A 150 29.44 1.15 -10.48
C GLY A 150 27.99 1.01 -10.95
N MET A 151 27.37 2.15 -11.30
CA MET A 151 26.00 2.19 -11.83
C MET A 151 26.00 1.74 -13.29
N VAL A 152 25.15 0.77 -13.62
CA VAL A 152 24.95 0.30 -14.99
C VAL A 152 23.53 0.64 -15.41
N THR A 153 23.41 1.34 -16.53
CA THR A 153 22.12 1.71 -17.11
C THR A 153 21.85 0.86 -18.35
N ASP A 154 20.70 0.22 -18.39
CA ASP A 154 20.17 -0.47 -19.55
C ASP A 154 19.02 0.37 -20.11
N ASP A 155 19.26 0.94 -21.28
CA ASP A 155 18.24 1.67 -22.04
C ASP A 155 17.52 0.65 -22.93
N GLY A 156 16.27 0.36 -22.60
CA GLY A 156 15.41 -0.47 -23.44
C GLY A 156 15.29 0.10 -24.85
N LYS A 157 14.81 -0.70 -25.82
CA LYS A 157 14.61 -0.23 -27.19
C LYS A 157 13.76 1.03 -27.19
N PRO A 158 14.25 2.14 -27.79
CA PRO A 158 13.48 3.38 -27.87
C PRO A 158 12.17 3.11 -28.64
N LEU A 159 11.06 3.41 -28.00
CA LEU A 159 9.74 3.39 -28.62
C LEU A 159 9.49 4.74 -29.33
N PRO A 160 8.56 4.80 -30.30
CA PRO A 160 8.28 6.03 -31.05
C PRO A 160 8.01 7.22 -30.15
N SER A 161 8.41 8.40 -30.59
CA SER A 161 8.64 9.68 -29.90
C SER A 161 7.52 10.32 -29.05
N HIS A 162 6.43 9.63 -28.81
CA HIS A 162 5.28 10.17 -28.07
C HIS A 162 5.10 9.58 -26.68
N LYS A 163 5.99 8.67 -26.25
CA LYS A 163 5.81 7.97 -25.00
C LYS A 163 6.74 8.52 -23.93
N ARG A 164 6.17 8.67 -22.74
CA ARG A 164 6.88 9.05 -21.52
C ARG A 164 8.03 8.08 -21.25
N THR A 165 9.12 8.59 -20.71
CA THR A 165 10.22 7.75 -20.23
C THR A 165 9.97 7.39 -18.77
N ILE A 166 10.06 6.11 -18.44
CA ILE A 166 10.06 5.62 -17.07
C ILE A 166 11.49 5.22 -16.73
N TRP A 167 12.08 5.93 -15.79
CA TRP A 167 13.42 5.63 -15.31
C TRP A 167 13.35 4.93 -13.95
N ILE A 168 13.71 3.67 -13.96
CA ILE A 168 13.74 2.80 -12.77
C ILE A 168 15.18 2.77 -12.27
N VAL A 169 15.38 3.13 -10.99
CA VAL A 169 16.70 3.21 -10.37
C VAL A 169 16.72 2.37 -9.12
N ASP A 170 17.52 1.31 -9.14
CA ASP A 170 17.77 0.47 -7.96
C ASP A 170 19.00 1.01 -7.20
N ASP A 171 18.91 0.99 -5.87
CA ASP A 171 20.00 1.45 -4.98
C ASP A 171 20.46 2.89 -5.27
N ALA A 172 19.48 3.82 -5.29
CA ALA A 172 19.69 5.21 -5.65
C ALA A 172 20.35 6.07 -4.55
N ASP A 173 20.68 5.49 -3.38
CA ASP A 173 21.19 6.23 -2.21
C ASP A 173 22.43 7.07 -2.52
N GLU A 174 23.38 6.50 -3.25
CA GLU A 174 24.63 7.19 -3.62
C GLU A 174 24.39 8.29 -4.66
N ALA A 175 23.53 8.03 -5.66
CA ALA A 175 23.20 9.01 -6.70
C ALA A 175 22.39 10.18 -6.13
N LEU A 176 21.59 9.96 -5.10
CA LEU A 176 20.79 10.99 -4.44
C LEU A 176 21.52 11.68 -3.29
N ASN A 177 22.73 11.25 -2.93
CA ASN A 177 23.53 11.95 -1.95
C ASN A 177 23.81 13.38 -2.40
N PRO A 178 23.50 14.42 -1.60
CA PRO A 178 23.74 15.82 -1.97
C PRO A 178 25.18 16.14 -2.32
N PHE A 179 26.11 15.39 -1.79
CA PHE A 179 27.56 15.56 -2.00
C PHE A 179 28.12 14.73 -3.16
N SER A 180 27.29 13.91 -3.79
CA SER A 180 27.72 13.13 -4.94
C SER A 180 27.90 14.05 -6.16
N SER A 181 29.09 14.00 -6.74
CA SER A 181 29.45 14.69 -7.98
C SER A 181 29.42 13.75 -9.20
N ALA A 182 28.95 12.53 -9.03
CA ALA A 182 28.84 11.58 -10.12
C ALA A 182 27.91 12.11 -11.23
N PRO A 183 28.22 11.91 -12.51
CA PRO A 183 27.36 12.35 -13.61
C PRO A 183 25.93 11.84 -13.48
N GLU A 184 25.76 10.61 -13.06
CA GLU A 184 24.46 9.94 -12.87
C GLU A 184 23.64 10.64 -11.78
N ALA A 185 24.29 11.21 -10.76
CA ALA A 185 23.62 11.93 -9.69
C ALA A 185 22.96 13.22 -10.21
N ASN A 186 23.63 13.95 -11.09
CA ASN A 186 23.07 15.17 -11.69
C ASN A 186 21.93 14.81 -12.64
N GLU A 187 22.11 13.80 -13.47
CA GLU A 187 21.07 13.32 -14.39
C GLU A 187 19.81 12.87 -13.64
N LEU A 188 19.95 12.15 -12.52
CA LEU A 188 18.82 11.71 -11.70
C LEU A 188 18.08 12.89 -11.07
N ARG A 189 18.82 13.90 -10.58
CA ARG A 189 18.20 15.12 -10.01
C ARG A 189 17.42 15.90 -11.08
N GLU A 190 17.96 16.00 -12.29
CA GLU A 190 17.26 16.62 -13.41
C GLU A 190 16.02 15.83 -13.82
N ALA A 191 16.11 14.51 -13.85
CA ALA A 191 14.99 13.63 -14.18
C ALA A 191 13.83 13.77 -13.19
N LEU A 192 14.12 13.89 -11.89
CA LEU A 192 13.10 14.06 -10.84
C LEU A 192 12.24 15.31 -10.99
N VAL A 193 12.69 16.32 -11.74
CA VAL A 193 11.94 17.54 -12.02
C VAL A 193 11.43 17.63 -13.46
N ASN A 194 11.79 16.68 -14.30
CA ASN A 194 11.42 16.69 -15.72
C ASN A 194 10.00 16.11 -15.89
N PRO A 195 9.02 16.88 -16.41
CA PRO A 195 7.65 16.41 -16.56
C PRO A 195 7.47 15.25 -17.56
N ASN A 196 8.46 14.99 -18.42
CA ASN A 196 8.41 13.91 -19.41
C ASN A 196 9.02 12.59 -18.91
N ILE A 197 9.60 12.60 -17.71
CA ILE A 197 10.22 11.44 -17.10
C ILE A 197 9.49 11.12 -15.80
N THR A 198 9.18 9.87 -15.59
CA THR A 198 8.76 9.36 -14.27
C THR A 198 9.92 8.55 -13.70
N VAL A 199 10.36 8.92 -12.52
CA VAL A 199 11.40 8.20 -11.80
C VAL A 199 10.76 7.27 -10.78
N ILE A 200 11.17 5.99 -10.78
CA ILE A 200 10.87 5.01 -9.74
C ILE A 200 12.20 4.67 -9.08
N ALA A 201 12.45 5.21 -7.91
CA ALA A 201 13.75 5.05 -7.25
C ALA A 201 13.64 4.25 -5.95
N ALA A 202 14.52 3.26 -5.79
CA ALA A 202 14.66 2.52 -4.55
C ALA A 202 15.84 3.04 -3.73
N VAL A 203 15.61 3.23 -2.43
CA VAL A 203 16.60 3.69 -1.45
C VAL A 203 16.49 2.89 -0.15
N GLU A 204 17.58 2.84 0.60
CA GLU A 204 17.56 2.19 1.93
C GLU A 204 16.96 3.09 3.00
N LYS A 205 17.23 4.39 2.91
CA LYS A 205 16.84 5.37 3.92
C LYS A 205 16.04 6.51 3.30
N PRO A 206 15.18 7.17 4.06
CA PRO A 206 14.46 8.33 3.57
C PRO A 206 15.44 9.46 3.21
N ILE A 207 15.38 9.90 1.97
CA ILE A 207 16.18 11.02 1.45
C ILE A 207 15.21 12.16 1.13
N SER A 208 15.34 13.31 1.81
CA SER A 208 14.39 14.43 1.66
C SER A 208 14.24 14.87 0.20
N ALA A 209 15.36 14.97 -0.53
CA ALA A 209 15.32 15.38 -1.94
C ALA A 209 14.48 14.45 -2.82
N LEU A 210 14.40 13.16 -2.48
CA LEU A 210 13.53 12.18 -3.15
C LEU A 210 12.10 12.31 -2.64
N LEU A 211 11.91 12.37 -1.32
CA LEU A 211 10.57 12.40 -0.72
C LEU A 211 9.77 13.62 -1.14
N ASP A 212 10.42 14.77 -1.28
CA ASP A 212 9.79 16.02 -1.72
C ASP A 212 9.28 15.96 -3.17
N ARG A 213 9.78 14.99 -3.95
CA ARG A 213 9.46 14.82 -5.38
C ARG A 213 8.62 13.57 -5.68
N CYS A 214 8.42 12.72 -4.67
CA CYS A 214 7.71 11.45 -4.78
C CYS A 214 6.50 11.44 -3.85
N PRO A 215 5.32 11.90 -4.31
CA PRO A 215 4.10 11.85 -3.52
C PRO A 215 3.66 10.40 -3.26
N THR A 216 3.85 9.51 -4.24
CA THR A 216 3.59 8.08 -4.06
C THR A 216 4.83 7.39 -3.52
N ARG A 217 4.65 6.64 -2.43
CA ARG A 217 5.74 5.95 -1.73
C ARG A 217 5.32 4.53 -1.37
N VAL A 218 6.25 3.59 -1.55
CA VAL A 218 6.14 2.24 -1.00
C VAL A 218 7.23 2.09 0.04
N ALA A 219 6.85 1.96 1.30
CA ALA A 219 7.79 1.80 2.40
C ALA A 219 7.71 0.39 2.98
N PHE A 220 8.86 -0.24 3.15
CA PHE A 220 9.02 -1.52 3.82
C PHE A 220 9.50 -1.25 5.24
N PRO A 221 8.63 -1.39 6.27
CA PRO A 221 9.01 -1.11 7.65
C PRO A 221 10.05 -2.12 8.14
N CYS A 222 10.93 -1.67 9.02
CA CYS A 222 12.01 -2.48 9.57
C CYS A 222 11.73 -2.99 10.99
N GLY A 223 10.60 -2.60 11.59
CA GLY A 223 10.22 -2.94 12.97
C GLY A 223 10.83 -2.01 14.02
N GLU A 224 11.65 -1.05 13.63
CA GLU A 224 12.11 0.01 14.51
C GLU A 224 11.19 1.22 14.39
N ARG A 225 10.26 1.36 15.34
CA ARG A 225 9.15 2.31 15.28
C ARG A 225 9.56 3.75 14.96
N SER A 226 10.69 4.20 15.50
CA SER A 226 11.20 5.55 15.24
C SER A 226 11.58 5.73 13.77
N ASN A 227 12.26 4.75 13.18
CA ASN A 227 12.66 4.77 11.78
C ASN A 227 11.43 4.66 10.88
N ASP A 228 10.49 3.76 11.20
CA ASP A 228 9.28 3.54 10.43
C ASP A 228 8.38 4.79 10.41
N LEU A 229 8.29 5.51 11.53
CA LEU A 229 7.61 6.81 11.57
C LEU A 229 8.32 7.87 10.72
N MET A 230 9.66 7.87 10.68
CA MET A 230 10.43 8.78 9.81
C MET A 230 10.23 8.50 8.31
N LEU A 231 9.85 7.27 7.94
CA LEU A 231 9.40 6.95 6.57
C LEU A 231 8.07 7.58 6.21
N GLY A 232 7.36 8.15 7.18
CA GLY A 232 6.04 8.73 7.03
C GLY A 232 4.90 7.71 7.21
N ILE A 233 5.19 6.49 7.69
CA ILE A 233 4.17 5.48 7.94
C ILE A 233 3.36 5.89 9.19
N PRO A 234 2.02 6.01 9.09
CA PRO A 234 1.19 6.33 10.24
C PRO A 234 1.32 5.28 11.35
N GLY A 235 1.43 5.75 12.61
CA GLY A 235 1.58 4.85 13.77
C GLY A 235 0.45 3.81 13.90
N ALA A 236 -0.78 4.19 13.54
CA ALA A 236 -1.92 3.28 13.54
C ALA A 236 -1.76 2.09 12.56
N ILE A 237 -1.08 2.30 11.44
CA ILE A 237 -0.77 1.22 10.48
C ILE A 237 0.29 0.30 11.08
N LEU A 238 1.33 0.88 11.70
CA LEU A 238 2.38 0.09 12.36
C LEU A 238 1.85 -0.75 13.52
N ASP A 239 0.84 -0.26 14.24
CA ASP A 239 0.17 -1.01 15.32
C ASP A 239 -0.57 -2.27 14.81
N GLY A 240 -0.90 -2.33 13.53
CA GLY A 240 -1.49 -3.49 12.86
C GLY A 240 -0.49 -4.53 12.36
N PHE A 241 0.82 -4.22 12.35
CA PHE A 241 1.85 -5.17 11.94
C PHE A 241 2.17 -6.15 13.07
N ALA A 242 2.16 -7.44 12.74
CA ALA A 242 2.68 -8.47 13.63
C ALA A 242 4.22 -8.51 13.56
N ALA A 243 4.86 -9.09 14.58
CA ALA A 243 6.33 -9.19 14.61
C ALA A 243 6.92 -9.90 13.36
N ASP A 244 6.22 -10.90 12.86
CA ASP A 244 6.64 -11.66 11.69
C ASP A 244 6.52 -10.85 10.38
N ASP A 245 5.60 -9.88 10.31
CA ASP A 245 5.42 -9.04 9.10
C ASP A 245 6.66 -8.21 8.77
N TYR A 246 7.44 -7.82 9.79
CA TYR A 246 8.69 -7.07 9.59
C TYR A 246 9.83 -7.91 9.00
N THR A 247 9.72 -9.22 9.08
CA THR A 247 10.74 -10.16 8.59
C THR A 247 10.38 -10.75 7.23
N LEU A 248 9.13 -10.61 6.79
CA LEU A 248 8.65 -11.12 5.50
C LEU A 248 9.02 -10.15 4.37
N PRO A 249 9.86 -10.56 3.39
CA PRO A 249 10.15 -9.73 2.23
C PRO A 249 8.87 -9.41 1.46
N GLY A 250 8.73 -8.15 1.04
CA GLY A 250 7.57 -7.69 0.29
C GLY A 250 6.40 -7.19 1.15
N ARG A 251 6.46 -7.28 2.46
CA ARG A 251 5.51 -6.61 3.36
C ARG A 251 5.82 -5.13 3.43
N GLY A 252 4.88 -4.29 2.99
CA GLY A 252 5.09 -2.84 2.93
C GLY A 252 3.81 -2.04 3.09
N VAL A 253 3.97 -0.73 3.07
CA VAL A 253 2.89 0.25 3.16
C VAL A 253 2.93 1.12 1.92
N LEU A 254 1.80 1.21 1.22
CA LEU A 254 1.60 2.16 0.12
C LEU A 254 1.05 3.46 0.69
N MET A 255 1.71 4.57 0.38
CA MET A 255 1.31 5.93 0.73
C MET A 255 1.13 6.74 -0.55
N GLN A 256 -0.03 7.39 -0.70
CA GLN A 256 -0.42 8.22 -1.85
C GLN A 256 -1.01 9.53 -1.37
#